data_d8e95f82737ace67878a39960fb330f6
#
_entry.id   d8e95f82737ace67878a39960fb330f6
#
_cell.length_a   1.000
_cell.length_b   1.000
_cell.length_c   1.000
_cell.angle_alpha   90.00
_cell.angle_beta   90.00
_cell.angle_gamma   90.00
#
_symmetry.space_group_name_H-M   'P 1'
#
loop_
_entity.id
_entity.type
_entity.pdbx_description
1 polymer ?
#
loop_
_entity_poly.entity_id
_entity_poly.type
_entity_poly.pdbx_seq_one_letter_code
_entity_poly.pdbx_strand_id
1 'polypeptide(L)'
;LFNENLPNTTIMELEIVKGSNMLRAATWGRGLWECKLQNKQDYPSIVKTSISNQPTDTTPKEGVDQYITSTIISNSDLSNVYVQWSAGQFENGLIQMVNQSEDEWVSEEPIPNYPEGSKIYFKVFAETIDSLVTETFAFMYEVKANIYCTPSMNCEVLDGFQLFQLGDINNESQCEGYGDFMNLSTELLQNSNNELTVTTGYGDQYVKVWIDFNDDLEFTNEEIVVDDYILAPGQGPGSYTETINLVIPENALVGPHILRAKTNWAAD
;
A
#
# COMPACT_ATOMS: atom_id res chain seq x y z
N LEU A 1 -15.17 8.13 39.19
CA LEU A 1 -15.62 6.74 39.10
C LEU A 1 -17.04 6.74 38.56
N PHE A 2 -17.21 6.32 37.30
CA PHE A 2 -18.52 6.17 36.64
C PHE A 2 -19.24 4.91 37.15
N ASN A 3 -19.65 4.92 38.39
CA ASN A 3 -20.16 3.74 39.07
C ASN A 3 -21.50 3.96 39.77
N GLU A 4 -22.10 5.14 39.62
CA GLU A 4 -23.38 5.41 40.18
C GLU A 4 -24.49 4.73 39.38
N ASN A 5 -25.19 3.80 40.02
CA ASN A 5 -26.29 3.01 39.45
C ASN A 5 -25.93 1.91 38.41
N LEU A 6 -24.68 1.76 38.01
CA LEU A 6 -24.29 0.63 37.17
C LEU A 6 -24.23 -0.65 38.04
N PRO A 7 -24.92 -1.74 37.70
CA PRO A 7 -24.84 -2.98 38.45
C PRO A 7 -23.43 -3.57 38.40
N ASN A 8 -23.03 -4.24 39.46
CA ASN A 8 -21.77 -4.97 39.51
C ASN A 8 -21.86 -6.20 38.61
N THR A 9 -21.52 -6.02 37.35
CA THR A 9 -21.57 -7.03 36.28
C THR A 9 -20.47 -6.81 35.25
N THR A 10 -20.20 -7.81 34.46
CA THR A 10 -19.21 -7.70 33.36
C THR A 10 -19.76 -6.77 32.28
N ILE A 11 -18.96 -5.79 31.87
CA ILE A 11 -19.22 -4.95 30.70
C ILE A 11 -18.66 -5.69 29.49
N MET A 12 -19.51 -5.93 28.51
CA MET A 12 -19.15 -6.64 27.27
C MET A 12 -18.68 -5.67 26.18
N GLU A 13 -19.24 -4.47 26.19
CA GLU A 13 -18.95 -3.45 25.20
C GLU A 13 -19.17 -2.05 25.79
N LEU A 14 -18.31 -1.10 25.43
CA LEU A 14 -18.46 0.32 25.72
C LEU A 14 -18.43 1.10 24.40
N GLU A 15 -19.41 1.96 24.20
CA GLU A 15 -19.50 2.81 23.01
C GLU A 15 -19.78 4.25 23.38
N ILE A 16 -19.06 5.19 22.75
CA ILE A 16 -19.43 6.61 22.76
C ILE A 16 -20.29 6.86 21.52
N VAL A 17 -21.53 7.22 21.74
CA VAL A 17 -22.46 7.49 20.64
C VAL A 17 -22.07 8.80 19.96
N LYS A 18 -21.56 8.69 18.74
CA LYS A 18 -21.14 9.87 17.94
C LYS A 18 -22.29 10.87 17.79
N GLY A 19 -22.00 12.14 18.04
CA GLY A 19 -22.98 13.23 17.96
C GLY A 19 -23.93 13.33 19.18
N SER A 20 -23.80 12.43 20.17
CA SER A 20 -24.48 12.53 21.45
C SER A 20 -23.44 12.50 22.58
N ASN A 21 -23.60 13.28 23.58
CA ASN A 21 -22.71 13.27 24.75
C ASN A 21 -23.04 12.09 25.69
N MET A 22 -23.14 10.86 25.11
CA MET A 22 -23.60 9.66 25.80
C MET A 22 -22.58 8.52 25.68
N LEU A 23 -22.28 7.88 26.80
CA LEU A 23 -21.56 6.62 26.89
C LEU A 23 -22.58 5.50 27.11
N ARG A 24 -22.52 4.45 26.28
CA ARG A 24 -23.30 3.23 26.39
C ARG A 24 -22.44 2.05 26.83
N ALA A 25 -23.00 1.25 27.74
CA ALA A 25 -22.38 0.02 28.22
C ALA A 25 -23.34 -1.16 28.01
N ALA A 26 -22.95 -2.15 27.23
CA ALA A 26 -23.61 -3.43 27.15
C ALA A 26 -23.11 -4.32 28.28
N THR A 27 -24.01 -4.82 29.15
CA THR A 27 -23.66 -5.61 30.30
C THR A 27 -24.14 -7.05 30.17
N TRP A 28 -23.42 -8.01 30.75
CA TRP A 28 -23.83 -9.40 30.77
C TRP A 28 -25.07 -9.62 31.65
N GLY A 29 -26.21 -9.90 31.01
CA GLY A 29 -27.45 -10.28 31.66
C GLY A 29 -28.18 -9.15 32.46
N ARG A 30 -27.72 -7.90 32.33
CA ARG A 30 -28.28 -6.73 33.00
C ARG A 30 -28.71 -5.60 32.07
N GLY A 31 -28.73 -5.88 30.75
CA GLY A 31 -29.21 -4.93 29.73
C GLY A 31 -28.17 -3.91 29.27
N LEU A 32 -28.67 -2.88 28.60
CA LEU A 32 -27.92 -1.75 28.09
C LEU A 32 -28.06 -0.55 29.03
N TRP A 33 -26.97 0.05 29.35
CA TRP A 33 -26.90 1.21 30.22
C TRP A 33 -26.35 2.42 29.48
N GLU A 34 -26.82 3.59 29.88
CA GLU A 34 -26.46 4.83 29.22
C GLU A 34 -26.22 5.91 30.28
N CYS A 35 -25.16 6.69 30.15
CA CYS A 35 -24.90 7.86 30.96
C CYS A 35 -24.43 9.03 30.11
N LYS A 36 -24.73 10.26 30.55
CA LYS A 36 -24.12 11.45 29.97
C LYS A 36 -22.65 11.49 30.36
N LEU A 37 -21.79 11.78 29.38
CA LEU A 37 -20.43 12.17 29.69
C LEU A 37 -20.47 13.50 30.48
N GLN A 38 -19.89 13.48 31.65
CA GLN A 38 -19.79 14.70 32.49
C GLN A 38 -18.60 15.52 31.95
N ASN A 39 -18.83 16.81 31.74
CA ASN A 39 -17.96 17.78 31.12
C ASN A 39 -17.82 17.58 29.59
N LYS A 40 -18.62 18.33 28.86
CA LYS A 40 -18.37 18.63 27.47
C LYS A 40 -17.17 19.58 27.40
N GLN A 41 -15.98 19.03 27.49
CA GLN A 41 -14.80 19.73 27.00
C GLN A 41 -14.75 19.47 25.49
N ASP A 42 -14.66 20.52 24.71
CA ASP A 42 -14.59 20.44 23.25
C ASP A 42 -13.17 20.04 22.83
N TYR A 43 -12.79 18.79 23.15
CA TYR A 43 -11.55 18.22 22.68
C TYR A 43 -11.58 18.10 21.15
N PRO A 44 -10.49 18.39 20.45
CA PRO A 44 -10.38 18.12 19.05
C PRO A 44 -10.49 16.61 18.79
N SER A 45 -11.06 16.24 17.65
CA SER A 45 -11.22 14.84 17.24
C SER A 45 -10.35 14.55 16.03
N ILE A 46 -9.33 13.72 16.19
CA ILE A 46 -8.50 13.24 15.08
C ILE A 46 -9.20 12.02 14.47
N VAL A 47 -9.84 12.20 13.31
CA VAL A 47 -10.77 11.21 12.72
C VAL A 47 -10.07 10.24 11.79
N LYS A 48 -9.05 10.72 11.08
CA LYS A 48 -8.28 9.97 10.13
C LYS A 48 -6.83 10.44 10.15
N THR A 49 -5.90 9.51 10.06
CA THR A 49 -4.48 9.80 9.88
C THR A 49 -3.91 8.85 8.85
N SER A 50 -3.13 9.36 7.93
CA SER A 50 -2.48 8.59 6.87
C SER A 50 -1.10 9.14 6.57
N ILE A 51 -0.27 8.31 5.94
CA ILE A 51 0.98 8.73 5.33
C ILE A 51 0.62 9.18 3.92
N SER A 52 1.01 10.40 3.55
CA SER A 52 0.78 10.89 2.20
C SER A 52 2.10 11.04 1.49
N ASN A 53 2.14 10.54 0.30
CA ASN A 53 2.91 11.06 -0.83
C ASN A 53 2.84 10.14 -2.05
N GLN A 54 1.91 9.18 -1.99
CA GLN A 54 1.63 8.40 -3.19
C GLN A 54 0.12 8.28 -3.34
N PRO A 55 -0.46 8.63 -4.48
CA PRO A 55 -1.90 8.56 -4.68
C PRO A 55 -2.44 7.12 -4.69
N THR A 56 -1.59 6.12 -4.89
CA THR A 56 -1.98 4.72 -5.05
C THR A 56 -1.26 3.74 -4.12
N ASP A 57 -0.04 4.09 -3.66
CA ASP A 57 0.74 3.24 -2.76
C ASP A 57 0.99 3.93 -1.42
N THR A 58 0.58 3.29 -0.34
CA THR A 58 0.76 3.76 1.03
C THR A 58 1.99 3.16 1.71
N THR A 59 2.79 2.37 0.99
CA THR A 59 3.97 1.71 1.55
C THR A 59 5.15 2.67 1.58
N PRO A 60 5.66 3.04 2.76
CA PRO A 60 6.81 3.92 2.88
C PRO A 60 8.08 3.28 2.34
N LYS A 61 8.80 3.98 1.45
CA LYS A 61 10.01 3.48 0.79
C LYS A 61 11.24 4.30 1.15
N GLU A 62 12.40 3.65 1.10
CA GLU A 62 13.70 4.30 1.31
C GLU A 62 13.92 5.41 0.26
N GLY A 63 14.38 6.57 0.72
CA GLY A 63 14.65 7.72 -0.13
C GLY A 63 13.40 8.48 -0.61
N VAL A 64 12.21 8.06 -0.19
CA VAL A 64 10.95 8.74 -0.51
C VAL A 64 10.45 9.50 0.72
N ASP A 65 10.13 10.78 0.55
CA ASP A 65 9.65 11.63 1.63
C ASP A 65 8.27 11.18 2.13
N GLN A 66 8.12 11.01 3.43
CA GLN A 66 6.90 10.55 4.09
C GLN A 66 6.24 11.69 4.86
N TYR A 67 5.18 12.29 4.30
CA TYR A 67 4.37 13.29 4.97
C TYR A 67 3.22 12.63 5.73
N ILE A 68 2.81 13.23 6.83
CA ILE A 68 1.65 12.78 7.61
C ILE A 68 0.48 13.73 7.34
N THR A 69 -0.67 13.14 6.97
CA THR A 69 -1.93 13.87 6.82
C THR A 69 -2.91 13.43 7.90
N SER A 70 -3.69 14.37 8.40
CA SER A 70 -4.76 14.08 9.38
C SER A 70 -5.98 14.93 9.14
N THR A 71 -7.15 14.30 9.29
CA THR A 71 -8.43 15.02 9.37
C THR A 71 -8.74 15.27 10.83
N ILE A 72 -8.84 16.55 11.23
CA ILE A 72 -9.05 16.97 12.62
C ILE A 72 -10.27 17.88 12.70
N ILE A 73 -11.30 17.41 13.39
CA ILE A 73 -12.54 18.17 13.62
C ILE A 73 -12.46 18.80 15.02
N SER A 74 -12.64 20.11 15.09
CA SER A 74 -12.66 20.85 16.35
C SER A 74 -13.73 21.94 16.33
N ASN A 75 -14.42 22.13 17.48
CA ASN A 75 -15.35 23.25 17.68
C ASN A 75 -14.62 24.51 18.21
N SER A 76 -13.38 24.34 18.63
CA SER A 76 -12.52 25.45 19.11
C SER A 76 -11.32 25.59 18.17
N ASP A 77 -10.77 26.78 18.09
CA ASP A 77 -9.57 27.02 17.33
C ASP A 77 -8.41 26.15 17.86
N LEU A 78 -7.65 25.55 16.94
CA LEU A 78 -6.47 24.79 17.27
C LEU A 78 -5.27 25.72 17.42
N SER A 79 -4.58 25.62 18.54
CA SER A 79 -3.37 26.40 18.86
C SER A 79 -2.10 25.72 18.36
N ASN A 80 -2.12 24.38 18.33
CA ASN A 80 -0.96 23.58 17.93
C ASN A 80 -1.39 22.22 17.40
N VAL A 81 -0.84 21.83 16.25
CA VAL A 81 -1.00 20.48 15.66
C VAL A 81 0.37 20.00 15.22
N TYR A 82 0.76 18.81 15.68
CA TYR A 82 2.08 18.28 15.36
C TYR A 82 2.11 16.75 15.34
N VAL A 83 3.11 16.24 14.63
CA VAL A 83 3.49 14.82 14.62
C VAL A 83 4.66 14.62 15.58
N GLN A 84 4.54 13.71 16.51
CA GLN A 84 5.67 13.15 17.23
C GLN A 84 6.06 11.83 16.61
N TRP A 85 7.32 11.67 16.24
CA TRP A 85 7.81 10.45 15.61
C TRP A 85 9.06 9.90 16.32
N SER A 86 9.35 8.61 16.11
CA SER A 86 10.58 7.96 16.57
C SER A 86 11.00 6.83 15.63
N ALA A 87 12.31 6.73 15.41
CA ALA A 87 12.95 5.62 14.71
C ALA A 87 13.80 4.82 15.70
N GLY A 88 13.21 3.80 16.30
CA GLY A 88 13.86 3.00 17.34
C GLY A 88 14.05 3.74 18.68
N GLN A 89 15.14 3.41 19.41
CA GLN A 89 15.36 3.93 20.76
C GLN A 89 16.08 5.29 20.81
N PHE A 90 16.69 5.73 19.72
CA PHE A 90 17.67 6.81 19.74
C PHE A 90 17.32 8.04 18.92
N GLU A 91 16.42 7.93 17.98
CA GLU A 91 15.99 9.06 17.14
C GLU A 91 14.50 9.33 17.29
N ASN A 92 14.19 10.57 17.59
CA ASN A 92 12.81 11.05 17.69
C ASN A 92 12.77 12.54 17.36
N GLY A 93 11.58 13.03 17.02
CA GLY A 93 11.38 14.43 16.69
C GLY A 93 9.92 14.83 16.73
N LEU A 94 9.73 16.12 16.53
CA LEU A 94 8.45 16.77 16.38
C LEU A 94 8.42 17.49 15.04
N ILE A 95 7.33 17.37 14.31
CA ILE A 95 7.09 18.08 13.05
C ILE A 95 5.76 18.81 13.17
N GLN A 96 5.75 20.11 12.94
CA GLN A 96 4.51 20.88 12.92
C GLN A 96 3.63 20.49 11.77
N MET A 97 2.33 20.60 11.94
CA MET A 97 1.36 20.41 10.87
C MET A 97 0.70 21.73 10.50
N VAL A 98 0.48 21.92 9.22
CA VAL A 98 -0.24 23.08 8.67
C VAL A 98 -1.62 22.68 8.19
N ASN A 99 -2.57 23.56 8.39
CA ASN A 99 -3.92 23.39 7.86
C ASN A 99 -3.93 23.67 6.35
N GLN A 100 -4.39 22.72 5.56
CA GLN A 100 -4.52 22.86 4.10
C GLN A 100 -5.95 23.15 3.64
N SER A 101 -6.93 22.68 4.40
CA SER A 101 -8.35 22.94 4.17
C SER A 101 -9.10 22.82 5.50
N GLU A 102 -10.40 23.05 5.54
CA GLU A 102 -11.22 23.16 6.77
C GLU A 102 -10.79 22.20 7.89
N ASP A 103 -10.65 20.92 7.61
CA ASP A 103 -10.33 19.88 8.59
C ASP A 103 -9.04 19.10 8.25
N GLU A 104 -8.37 19.39 7.11
CA GLU A 104 -7.17 18.66 6.70
C GLU A 104 -5.88 19.35 7.11
N TRP A 105 -5.02 18.57 7.74
CA TRP A 105 -3.71 18.98 8.23
C TRP A 105 -2.62 18.09 7.64
N VAL A 106 -1.50 18.70 7.27
CA VAL A 106 -0.33 18.03 6.70
C VAL A 106 0.92 18.45 7.46
N SER A 107 1.84 17.54 7.71
CA SER A 107 3.14 17.87 8.28
C SER A 107 3.92 18.83 7.37
N GLU A 108 4.53 19.87 7.95
CA GLU A 108 5.32 20.87 7.20
C GLU A 108 6.54 20.25 6.52
N GLU A 109 7.14 19.27 7.18
CA GLU A 109 8.29 18.52 6.71
C GLU A 109 7.96 17.02 6.71
N PRO A 110 8.64 16.23 5.88
CA PRO A 110 8.50 14.78 5.95
C PRO A 110 9.17 14.23 7.22
N ILE A 111 8.74 13.04 7.65
CA ILE A 111 9.54 12.26 8.59
C ILE A 111 10.87 11.96 7.89
N PRO A 112 12.04 12.12 8.56
CA PRO A 112 13.33 11.86 7.95
C PRO A 112 13.42 10.48 7.32
N ASN A 113 14.12 10.38 6.18
CA ASN A 113 14.31 9.13 5.47
C ASN A 113 15.21 8.17 6.25
N TYR A 114 14.79 6.91 6.30
CA TYR A 114 15.51 5.82 6.95
C TYR A 114 15.73 4.67 5.96
N PRO A 115 16.77 3.84 6.15
CA PRO A 115 17.03 2.69 5.29
C PRO A 115 15.95 1.62 5.44
N GLU A 116 15.89 0.73 4.44
CA GLU A 116 15.01 -0.45 4.44
C GLU A 116 15.06 -1.22 5.77
N GLY A 117 13.90 -1.72 6.19
CA GLY A 117 13.73 -2.48 7.44
C GLY A 117 13.60 -1.62 8.69
N SER A 118 13.80 -0.29 8.58
CA SER A 118 13.61 0.62 9.71
C SER A 118 12.12 0.69 10.09
N LYS A 119 11.85 0.64 11.41
CA LYS A 119 10.49 0.78 11.96
C LYS A 119 10.32 2.16 12.54
N ILE A 120 9.37 2.89 11.98
CA ILE A 120 9.04 4.25 12.36
C ILE A 120 7.70 4.26 13.08
N TYR A 121 7.69 4.87 14.25
CA TYR A 121 6.48 5.05 15.05
C TYR A 121 6.12 6.54 15.07
N PHE A 122 4.84 6.86 15.01
CA PHE A 122 4.40 8.24 15.10
C PHE A 122 3.02 8.36 15.72
N LYS A 123 2.75 9.54 16.25
CA LYS A 123 1.43 9.99 16.77
C LYS A 123 1.17 11.39 16.27
N VAL A 124 -0.10 11.72 16.09
CA VAL A 124 -0.56 13.09 15.83
C VAL A 124 -1.17 13.64 17.11
N PHE A 125 -0.86 14.88 17.40
CA PHE A 125 -1.37 15.66 18.52
C PHE A 125 -2.10 16.88 18.00
N ALA A 126 -3.24 17.20 18.61
CA ALA A 126 -3.97 18.42 18.34
C ALA A 126 -4.32 19.09 19.69
N GLU A 127 -3.99 20.37 19.81
CA GLU A 127 -4.23 21.20 20.99
C GLU A 127 -5.09 22.40 20.62
N THR A 128 -6.13 22.65 21.43
CA THR A 128 -6.96 23.85 21.29
C THR A 128 -6.33 25.05 22.00
N ILE A 129 -6.83 26.25 21.72
CA ILE A 129 -6.45 27.48 22.43
C ILE A 129 -6.71 27.41 23.94
N ASP A 130 -7.64 26.55 24.38
CA ASP A 130 -7.95 26.28 25.77
C ASP A 130 -7.09 25.17 26.38
N SER A 131 -6.01 24.76 25.70
CA SER A 131 -5.08 23.72 26.14
C SER A 131 -5.71 22.33 26.31
N LEU A 132 -6.76 22.03 25.56
CA LEU A 132 -7.31 20.69 25.45
C LEU A 132 -6.56 19.91 24.39
N VAL A 133 -5.95 18.79 24.78
CA VAL A 133 -5.08 17.99 23.90
C VAL A 133 -5.73 16.65 23.59
N THR A 134 -5.71 16.28 22.33
CA THR A 134 -6.01 14.92 21.84
C THR A 134 -4.80 14.34 21.12
N GLU A 135 -4.55 13.07 21.30
CA GLU A 135 -3.52 12.32 20.55
C GLU A 135 -4.10 11.06 19.90
N THR A 136 -3.48 10.60 18.83
CA THR A 136 -3.79 9.31 18.23
C THR A 136 -3.14 8.16 18.99
N PHE A 137 -3.59 6.93 18.72
CA PHE A 137 -2.76 5.77 19.01
C PHE A 137 -1.45 5.87 18.22
N ALA A 138 -0.42 5.16 18.67
CA ALA A 138 0.82 5.08 17.92
C ALA A 138 0.59 4.29 16.62
N PHE A 139 0.87 4.92 15.49
CA PHE A 139 0.99 4.26 14.20
C PHE A 139 2.42 3.74 14.04
N MET A 140 2.58 2.72 13.20
CA MET A 140 3.88 2.18 12.87
C MET A 140 3.90 1.81 11.39
N TYR A 141 5.01 2.13 10.73
CA TYR A 141 5.33 1.58 9.42
C TYR A 141 6.76 1.04 9.38
N GLU A 142 7.01 0.15 8.45
CA GLU A 142 8.34 -0.36 8.13
C GLU A 142 8.74 0.16 6.75
N VAL A 143 9.93 0.75 6.67
CA VAL A 143 10.48 1.27 5.41
C VAL A 143 10.82 0.11 4.50
N LYS A 144 10.30 0.13 3.27
CA LYS A 144 10.57 -0.85 2.23
C LYS A 144 11.70 -0.39 1.31
N ALA A 145 12.31 -1.35 0.62
CA ALA A 145 13.26 -1.03 -0.44
C ALA A 145 12.58 -0.22 -1.55
N ASN A 146 13.31 0.76 -2.09
CA ASN A 146 12.85 1.54 -3.25
C ASN A 146 13.42 0.97 -4.55
N ILE A 147 13.38 -0.34 -4.70
CA ILE A 147 13.85 -1.09 -5.87
C ILE A 147 12.94 -2.29 -6.12
N TYR A 148 12.84 -2.70 -7.37
CA TYR A 148 12.22 -3.98 -7.70
C TYR A 148 13.04 -5.15 -7.12
N CYS A 149 12.35 -6.16 -6.61
CA CYS A 149 13.02 -7.40 -6.24
C CYS A 149 13.65 -8.05 -7.48
N THR A 150 14.88 -8.51 -7.37
CA THR A 150 15.55 -9.28 -8.42
C THR A 150 15.21 -10.76 -8.22
N PRO A 151 14.40 -11.37 -9.11
CA PRO A 151 14.08 -12.78 -8.98
C PRO A 151 15.31 -13.64 -9.28
N SER A 152 15.38 -14.78 -8.64
CA SER A 152 16.39 -15.80 -8.95
C SER A 152 15.68 -16.99 -9.59
N MET A 153 16.01 -17.28 -10.85
CA MET A 153 15.48 -18.43 -11.57
C MET A 153 16.62 -19.29 -12.12
N ASN A 154 16.39 -20.58 -12.11
CA ASN A 154 17.31 -21.54 -12.74
C ASN A 154 16.78 -21.86 -14.14
N CYS A 155 17.64 -21.78 -15.13
CA CYS A 155 17.32 -22.03 -16.52
C CYS A 155 18.20 -23.18 -17.06
N GLU A 156 17.99 -24.40 -16.53
CA GLU A 156 18.87 -25.54 -16.85
C GLU A 156 18.45 -26.32 -18.10
N VAL A 157 17.18 -26.24 -18.52
CA VAL A 157 16.60 -27.12 -19.57
C VAL A 157 15.87 -26.37 -20.68
N LEU A 158 16.29 -25.16 -21.01
CA LEU A 158 15.72 -24.33 -22.07
C LEU A 158 14.30 -23.78 -21.75
N ASP A 159 13.97 -23.70 -20.50
CA ASP A 159 12.66 -23.28 -19.99
C ASP A 159 12.46 -21.76 -19.85
N GLY A 160 13.39 -20.96 -20.36
CA GLY A 160 13.27 -19.51 -20.46
C GLY A 160 12.63 -19.04 -21.76
N PHE A 161 12.33 -17.74 -21.81
CA PHE A 161 11.97 -17.09 -23.06
C PHE A 161 13.15 -17.09 -24.03
N GLN A 162 12.92 -17.51 -25.26
CA GLN A 162 13.83 -17.32 -26.40
C GLN A 162 13.43 -16.12 -27.24
N LEU A 163 12.13 -15.74 -27.16
CA LEU A 163 11.58 -14.58 -27.84
C LEU A 163 10.47 -14.00 -26.94
N PHE A 164 10.43 -12.68 -26.83
CA PHE A 164 9.32 -11.92 -26.24
C PHE A 164 9.03 -10.72 -27.14
N GLN A 165 7.86 -10.69 -27.78
CA GLN A 165 7.44 -9.60 -28.65
C GLN A 165 6.12 -9.02 -28.19
N LEU A 166 6.08 -7.71 -27.93
CA LEU A 166 4.89 -6.97 -27.56
C LEU A 166 5.00 -5.55 -28.13
N GLY A 167 4.15 -5.20 -29.08
CA GLY A 167 4.25 -3.91 -29.77
C GLY A 167 5.64 -3.70 -30.40
N ASP A 168 6.35 -2.66 -29.99
CA ASP A 168 7.70 -2.34 -30.46
C ASP A 168 8.80 -3.16 -29.75
N ILE A 169 8.49 -3.82 -28.65
CA ILE A 169 9.43 -4.72 -27.98
C ILE A 169 9.61 -5.97 -28.84
N ASN A 170 10.86 -6.23 -29.23
CA ASN A 170 11.29 -7.47 -29.89
C ASN A 170 12.57 -7.94 -29.21
N ASN A 171 12.45 -8.80 -28.23
CA ASN A 171 13.56 -9.30 -27.44
C ASN A 171 13.83 -10.78 -27.74
N GLU A 172 14.97 -11.06 -28.36
CA GLU A 172 15.51 -12.39 -28.46
C GLU A 172 16.54 -12.60 -27.34
N SER A 173 16.31 -13.60 -26.50
CA SER A 173 17.15 -13.90 -25.35
C SER A 173 17.59 -15.36 -25.31
N GLN A 174 18.41 -15.68 -24.34
CA GLN A 174 18.85 -17.05 -24.08
C GLN A 174 18.36 -17.43 -22.66
N CYS A 175 18.74 -18.60 -22.21
CA CYS A 175 18.47 -19.07 -20.87
C CYS A 175 19.38 -18.35 -19.86
N GLU A 176 19.00 -17.16 -19.40
CA GLU A 176 19.83 -16.27 -18.59
C GLU A 176 19.48 -16.30 -17.09
N GLY A 177 18.38 -16.97 -16.73
CA GLY A 177 17.77 -16.89 -15.41
C GLY A 177 17.01 -15.57 -15.24
N TYR A 178 17.67 -14.50 -14.85
CA TYR A 178 17.10 -13.15 -14.84
C TYR A 178 17.76 -12.28 -15.89
N GLY A 179 16.98 -11.74 -16.81
CA GLY A 179 17.41 -10.78 -17.82
C GLY A 179 16.84 -9.38 -17.49
N ASP A 180 17.68 -8.37 -17.53
CA ASP A 180 17.29 -6.96 -17.43
C ASP A 180 17.22 -6.36 -18.85
N PHE A 181 16.01 -6.01 -19.27
CA PHE A 181 15.71 -5.46 -20.59
C PHE A 181 14.98 -4.10 -20.48
N MET A 182 15.18 -3.35 -19.40
CA MET A 182 14.54 -2.04 -19.17
C MET A 182 14.89 -0.96 -20.21
N ASN A 183 15.84 -1.23 -21.10
CA ASN A 183 16.13 -0.40 -22.27
C ASN A 183 15.13 -0.58 -23.42
N LEU A 184 14.27 -1.59 -23.39
CA LEU A 184 13.20 -1.83 -24.36
C LEU A 184 11.90 -1.23 -23.84
N SER A 185 11.10 -0.67 -24.75
CA SER A 185 9.80 -0.10 -24.41
C SER A 185 8.82 -0.18 -25.57
N THR A 186 7.54 -0.12 -25.27
CA THR A 186 6.45 -0.01 -26.25
C THR A 186 5.32 0.84 -25.69
N GLU A 187 4.49 1.41 -26.54
CA GLU A 187 3.28 2.13 -26.14
C GLU A 187 2.06 1.23 -26.29
N LEU A 188 1.28 1.10 -25.22
CA LEU A 188 0.03 0.35 -25.18
C LEU A 188 -1.10 1.27 -24.73
N LEU A 189 -2.29 1.07 -25.27
CA LEU A 189 -3.46 1.90 -24.92
C LEU A 189 -4.25 1.26 -23.77
N GLN A 190 -4.78 2.09 -22.89
CA GLN A 190 -5.81 1.66 -21.93
C GLN A 190 -6.97 0.97 -22.65
N ASN A 191 -7.59 -0.02 -22.00
CA ASN A 191 -8.70 -0.79 -22.53
C ASN A 191 -8.42 -1.40 -23.92
N SER A 192 -7.19 -1.84 -24.17
CA SER A 192 -6.79 -2.43 -25.44
C SER A 192 -6.40 -3.90 -25.29
N ASN A 193 -6.61 -4.64 -26.39
CA ASN A 193 -6.10 -5.99 -26.57
C ASN A 193 -4.82 -5.92 -27.39
N ASN A 194 -3.77 -6.56 -26.92
CA ASN A 194 -2.48 -6.57 -27.54
C ASN A 194 -2.02 -8.01 -27.76
N GLU A 195 -1.32 -8.26 -28.84
CA GLU A 195 -0.75 -9.58 -29.14
C GLU A 195 0.64 -9.66 -28.52
N LEU A 196 0.80 -10.55 -27.55
CA LEU A 196 2.08 -10.95 -26.99
C LEU A 196 2.53 -12.25 -27.66
N THR A 197 3.62 -12.22 -28.41
CA THR A 197 4.22 -13.42 -28.99
C THR A 197 5.43 -13.84 -28.19
N VAL A 198 5.43 -15.08 -27.72
CA VAL A 198 6.52 -15.66 -26.93
C VAL A 198 7.01 -16.97 -27.54
N THR A 199 8.30 -17.24 -27.40
CA THR A 199 8.92 -18.51 -27.77
C THR A 199 9.67 -19.08 -26.59
N THR A 200 9.49 -20.36 -26.31
CA THR A 200 10.25 -21.11 -25.30
C THR A 200 10.95 -22.31 -25.93
N GLY A 201 12.02 -22.82 -25.34
CA GLY A 201 12.75 -24.00 -25.77
C GLY A 201 12.21 -25.33 -25.23
N TYR A 202 11.07 -25.28 -24.52
CA TYR A 202 10.41 -26.44 -23.94
C TYR A 202 8.88 -26.19 -23.87
N GLY A 203 8.08 -27.22 -24.00
CA GLY A 203 6.62 -27.16 -23.82
C GLY A 203 6.19 -27.21 -22.35
N ASP A 204 4.88 -27.22 -22.11
CA ASP A 204 4.29 -27.16 -20.76
C ASP A 204 4.80 -25.98 -19.90
N GLN A 205 5.12 -24.85 -20.53
CA GLN A 205 5.58 -23.66 -19.82
C GLN A 205 4.40 -22.78 -19.42
N TYR A 206 4.35 -22.45 -18.14
CA TYR A 206 3.39 -21.49 -17.60
C TYR A 206 3.95 -20.08 -17.77
N VAL A 207 3.33 -19.31 -18.66
CA VAL A 207 3.69 -17.92 -18.93
C VAL A 207 2.88 -17.01 -18.03
N LYS A 208 3.55 -16.18 -17.26
CA LYS A 208 2.92 -15.15 -16.43
C LYS A 208 3.55 -13.78 -16.70
N VAL A 209 2.73 -12.76 -16.83
CA VAL A 209 3.16 -11.39 -17.11
C VAL A 209 2.44 -10.41 -16.19
N TRP A 210 3.19 -9.50 -15.60
CA TRP A 210 2.71 -8.39 -14.79
C TRP A 210 3.10 -7.06 -15.41
N ILE A 211 2.32 -6.04 -15.16
CA ILE A 211 2.69 -4.64 -15.37
C ILE A 211 2.39 -3.89 -14.07
N ASP A 212 3.43 -3.28 -13.50
CA ASP A 212 3.31 -2.45 -12.29
C ASP A 212 2.59 -1.14 -12.65
N PHE A 213 1.25 -1.17 -12.62
CA PHE A 213 0.42 -0.03 -13.04
C PHE A 213 0.36 1.10 -12.02
N ASN A 214 0.71 0.82 -10.77
CA ASN A 214 0.66 1.78 -9.69
C ASN A 214 2.06 2.32 -9.31
N ASP A 215 3.11 1.78 -9.95
CA ASP A 215 4.54 2.12 -9.74
C ASP A 215 4.99 1.95 -8.29
N ASP A 216 4.42 0.92 -7.60
CA ASP A 216 4.75 0.65 -6.21
C ASP A 216 5.98 -0.26 -6.04
N LEU A 217 6.59 -0.70 -7.14
CA LEU A 217 7.76 -1.58 -7.21
C LEU A 217 7.50 -3.01 -6.70
N GLU A 218 6.24 -3.37 -6.57
CA GLU A 218 5.78 -4.72 -6.28
C GLU A 218 4.97 -5.24 -7.48
N PHE A 219 4.93 -6.54 -7.68
CA PHE A 219 4.09 -7.17 -8.70
C PHE A 219 3.01 -7.99 -7.99
N THR A 220 1.82 -7.45 -7.95
CA THR A 220 0.68 -8.03 -7.24
C THR A 220 -0.22 -8.85 -8.17
N ASN A 221 -1.17 -9.58 -7.60
CA ASN A 221 -2.16 -10.32 -8.39
C ASN A 221 -3.09 -9.40 -9.21
N GLU A 222 -3.25 -8.15 -8.80
CA GLU A 222 -4.10 -7.15 -9.46
C GLU A 222 -3.44 -6.57 -10.72
N GLU A 223 -2.15 -6.82 -10.89
CA GLU A 223 -1.32 -6.34 -12.00
C GLU A 223 -0.97 -7.43 -13.01
N ILE A 224 -1.52 -8.64 -12.82
CA ILE A 224 -1.34 -9.73 -13.76
C ILE A 224 -2.12 -9.43 -15.05
N VAL A 225 -1.41 -9.40 -16.17
CA VAL A 225 -1.99 -9.22 -17.51
C VAL A 225 -1.98 -10.50 -18.35
N VAL A 226 -1.18 -11.49 -17.95
CA VAL A 226 -1.23 -12.87 -18.43
C VAL A 226 -1.05 -13.78 -17.23
N ASP A 227 -2.03 -14.65 -16.94
CA ASP A 227 -2.07 -15.51 -15.78
C ASP A 227 -1.89 -16.98 -16.15
N ASP A 228 -0.70 -17.51 -15.85
CA ASP A 228 -0.34 -18.93 -16.00
C ASP A 228 -0.78 -19.58 -17.33
N TYR A 229 -0.61 -18.85 -18.44
CA TYR A 229 -0.89 -19.38 -19.77
C TYR A 229 0.02 -20.56 -20.08
N ILE A 230 -0.56 -21.74 -20.40
CA ILE A 230 0.22 -22.95 -20.69
C ILE A 230 0.63 -22.93 -22.16
N LEU A 231 1.91 -22.72 -22.42
CA LEU A 231 2.49 -22.75 -23.76
C LEU A 231 2.85 -24.19 -24.15
N ALA A 232 2.45 -24.62 -25.35
CA ALA A 232 2.69 -25.94 -25.91
C ALA A 232 2.40 -27.10 -24.94
N PRO A 233 1.15 -27.27 -24.49
CA PRO A 233 0.78 -28.27 -23.48
C PRO A 233 1.05 -29.68 -23.98
N GLY A 234 1.64 -30.50 -23.11
CA GLY A 234 1.98 -31.91 -23.39
C GLY A 234 3.21 -32.11 -24.32
N GLN A 235 3.96 -31.05 -24.62
CA GLN A 235 5.16 -31.12 -25.45
C GLN A 235 6.42 -31.14 -24.56
N GLY A 236 7.46 -31.82 -25.06
CA GLY A 236 8.77 -31.87 -24.42
C GLY A 236 9.74 -30.82 -24.96
N PRO A 237 11.04 -31.13 -25.02
CA PRO A 237 12.04 -30.23 -25.60
C PRO A 237 11.72 -29.86 -27.06
N GLY A 238 11.79 -28.59 -27.41
CA GLY A 238 11.49 -28.07 -28.74
C GLY A 238 11.30 -26.56 -28.70
N SER A 239 11.39 -25.87 -29.81
CA SER A 239 11.10 -24.45 -29.92
C SER A 239 9.62 -24.25 -30.23
N TYR A 240 8.90 -23.63 -29.34
CA TYR A 240 7.45 -23.41 -29.45
C TYR A 240 7.15 -21.92 -29.37
N THR A 241 6.44 -21.43 -30.40
CA THR A 241 6.03 -20.02 -30.48
C THR A 241 4.51 -19.95 -30.45
N GLU A 242 3.97 -19.15 -29.52
CA GLU A 242 2.54 -18.88 -29.43
C GLU A 242 2.26 -17.40 -29.23
N THR A 243 1.07 -16.97 -29.65
CA THR A 243 0.59 -15.61 -29.46
C THR A 243 -0.52 -15.62 -28.42
N ILE A 244 -0.36 -14.81 -27.40
CA ILE A 244 -1.22 -14.69 -26.23
C ILE A 244 -1.90 -13.33 -26.29
N ASN A 245 -3.22 -13.27 -26.00
CA ASN A 245 -3.90 -12.00 -25.87
C ASN A 245 -3.60 -11.36 -24.51
N LEU A 246 -3.03 -10.17 -24.53
CA LEU A 246 -2.73 -9.35 -23.35
C LEU A 246 -3.66 -8.14 -23.33
N VAL A 247 -4.37 -7.95 -22.20
CA VAL A 247 -5.36 -6.89 -22.05
C VAL A 247 -4.82 -5.82 -21.09
N ILE A 248 -4.81 -4.57 -21.53
CA ILE A 248 -4.52 -3.43 -20.64
C ILE A 248 -5.84 -2.97 -20.01
N PRO A 249 -5.93 -2.92 -18.66
CA PRO A 249 -7.14 -2.48 -17.98
C PRO A 249 -7.55 -1.03 -18.33
N GLU A 250 -8.84 -0.75 -18.26
CA GLU A 250 -9.38 0.60 -18.48
C GLU A 250 -8.88 1.61 -17.42
N ASN A 251 -8.67 1.14 -16.21
CA ASN A 251 -8.22 1.95 -15.07
C ASN A 251 -6.70 1.94 -14.86
N ALA A 252 -5.91 1.36 -15.77
CA ALA A 252 -4.44 1.46 -15.69
C ALA A 252 -4.03 2.93 -15.67
N LEU A 253 -3.07 3.30 -14.82
CA LEU A 253 -2.53 4.66 -14.85
C LEU A 253 -1.81 4.91 -16.17
N VAL A 254 -1.81 6.17 -16.60
CA VAL A 254 -1.09 6.58 -17.82
C VAL A 254 0.32 7.02 -17.42
N GLY A 255 1.33 6.39 -18.00
CA GLY A 255 2.73 6.68 -17.71
C GLY A 255 3.67 5.57 -18.14
N PRO A 256 4.96 5.68 -17.84
CA PRO A 256 5.91 4.59 -17.98
C PRO A 256 5.74 3.60 -16.84
N HIS A 257 5.53 2.34 -17.15
CA HIS A 257 5.37 1.24 -16.19
C HIS A 257 6.36 0.13 -16.48
N ILE A 258 6.78 -0.60 -15.45
CA ILE A 258 7.66 -1.75 -15.61
C ILE A 258 6.84 -3.01 -15.86
N LEU A 259 7.21 -3.73 -16.92
CA LEU A 259 6.68 -5.05 -17.22
C LEU A 259 7.65 -6.13 -16.74
N ARG A 260 7.11 -7.16 -16.08
CA ARG A 260 7.82 -8.39 -15.74
C ARG A 260 7.15 -9.58 -16.39
N ALA A 261 7.94 -10.45 -17.00
CA ALA A 261 7.46 -11.72 -17.54
C ALA A 261 8.29 -12.88 -17.00
N LYS A 262 7.65 -14.03 -16.79
CA LYS A 262 8.35 -15.27 -16.46
C LYS A 262 7.71 -16.47 -17.14
N THR A 263 8.51 -17.54 -17.28
CA THR A 263 8.04 -18.90 -17.58
C THR A 263 8.43 -19.83 -16.44
N ASN A 264 7.63 -20.85 -16.18
CA ASN A 264 7.90 -21.85 -15.16
C ASN A 264 7.26 -23.20 -15.53
N TRP A 265 7.72 -24.29 -14.89
CA TRP A 265 7.17 -25.64 -15.01
C TRP A 265 5.84 -25.83 -14.33
N ALA A 266 5.48 -24.99 -13.40
CA ALA A 266 4.26 -25.06 -12.62
C ALA A 266 3.64 -23.67 -12.48
N ALA A 267 2.33 -23.64 -12.32
CA ALA A 267 1.62 -22.45 -11.91
C ALA A 267 2.10 -21.95 -10.52
N ASP A 268 2.08 -20.66 -10.33
CA ASP A 268 2.45 -20.00 -9.06
C ASP A 268 1.26 -19.80 -8.14
#